data_a65d6e1e1a3938a138e2789212eda478
#
_entry.id   a65d6e1e1a3938a138e2789212eda478
#
_cell.length_a   1.000
_cell.length_b   1.000
_cell.length_c   1.000
_cell.angle_alpha   90.00
_cell.angle_beta   90.00
_cell.angle_gamma   90.00
#
_symmetry.space_group_name_H-M   'P 1'
#
loop_
_entity.id
_entity.type
_entity.pdbx_description
1 polymer ?
#
loop_
_entity_poly.entity_id
_entity_poly.type
_entity_poly.pdbx_seq_one_letter_code
_entity_poly.pdbx_strand_id
1 'polypeptide(L)'
;MKIKHLLTLLLTMATLPALAQGSGIKGKVVSRGDRAAIEQVKITLTPGERQATSDAEGRFRFDDVASGDYTLTFEADDYEPLEIKVRVDKLTKDVRSIALVPVYTEAFDDSIFAEFDTETANDTQSLPSSLSSSKDVFNNIASYKFGEMRFNLRGYDSQYTNVYFNGIRLNDALTGYTPWSLWSGLNDATRNQENTTGLQAADYGLGGIGGTTNINATASQIRKGLRVSLVNGNSMYRFRAMVSYASGLLDNGWSYAFSVSTRQGGNDWVNGIYYNCFGYYGSVEKRFNERNRLTFTILGAPTERGAQQASTQEVYDLVGNNYYNPNWGYQDGKKRNARVRNNHEPLMVVNYTNTPDDRTKIDAAASFRFGTNGYSALTWKGGADPRPDYYRNLPRYYM
;
A
#
# COMPACT_ATOMS: atom_id res chain seq x y z
N MET A 1 70.58 40.58 -14.58
CA MET A 1 70.22 39.59 -13.54
C MET A 1 68.68 39.53 -13.30
N LYS A 2 67.88 39.58 -14.34
CA LYS A 2 66.39 39.57 -14.16
C LYS A 2 65.62 38.56 -15.02
N ILE A 3 66.27 37.85 -15.95
CA ILE A 3 65.61 36.90 -16.83
C ILE A 3 65.71 35.45 -16.29
N LYS A 4 66.73 35.09 -15.55
CA LYS A 4 66.93 33.75 -14.97
C LYS A 4 65.93 33.45 -13.86
N HIS A 5 65.53 34.43 -13.05
CA HIS A 5 64.57 34.24 -11.99
C HIS A 5 63.08 34.17 -12.50
N LEU A 6 62.83 34.77 -13.66
CA LEU A 6 61.48 34.67 -14.31
C LEU A 6 61.27 33.29 -14.91
N LEU A 7 62.35 32.69 -15.48
CA LEU A 7 62.27 31.32 -16.05
C LEU A 7 62.14 30.25 -14.95
N THR A 8 62.76 30.46 -13.77
CA THR A 8 62.65 29.53 -12.64
C THR A 8 61.27 29.63 -11.99
N LEU A 9 60.62 30.79 -11.93
CA LEU A 9 59.27 30.98 -11.43
C LEU A 9 58.24 30.42 -12.39
N LEU A 10 58.46 30.47 -13.71
CA LEU A 10 57.53 29.82 -14.70
C LEU A 10 57.70 28.30 -14.70
N LEU A 11 58.85 27.73 -14.36
CA LEU A 11 59.06 26.29 -14.33
C LEU A 11 58.49 25.64 -13.03
N THR A 12 58.35 26.40 -11.93
CA THR A 12 57.76 25.92 -10.68
C THR A 12 56.25 26.01 -10.68
N MET A 13 55.65 26.76 -11.61
CA MET A 13 54.19 26.78 -11.78
C MET A 13 53.64 25.67 -12.68
N ALA A 14 54.50 24.90 -13.35
CA ALA A 14 54.11 23.83 -14.28
C ALA A 14 53.97 22.42 -13.63
N THR A 15 54.19 22.31 -12.32
CA THR A 15 53.94 21.05 -11.59
C THR A 15 52.69 21.17 -10.71
N LEU A 16 51.57 21.53 -11.32
CA LEU A 16 50.29 21.14 -10.75
C LEU A 16 50.20 19.61 -10.88
N PRO A 17 50.05 18.86 -9.78
CA PRO A 17 49.74 17.44 -9.90
C PRO A 17 48.48 17.35 -10.73
N ALA A 18 48.58 16.72 -11.91
CA ALA A 18 47.40 16.24 -12.60
C ALA A 18 46.70 15.32 -11.58
N LEU A 19 45.67 15.82 -10.95
CA LEU A 19 44.71 14.98 -10.21
C LEU A 19 44.20 13.98 -11.25
N ALA A 20 44.80 12.79 -11.25
CA ALA A 20 44.30 11.67 -11.99
C ALA A 20 42.85 11.51 -11.50
N GLN A 21 41.91 11.91 -12.33
CA GLN A 21 40.51 11.61 -12.06
C GLN A 21 40.39 10.10 -12.09
N GLY A 22 40.55 9.49 -10.91
CA GLY A 22 40.32 8.05 -10.73
C GLY A 22 38.91 7.72 -11.18
N SER A 23 38.77 6.65 -11.95
CA SER A 23 37.48 6.08 -12.24
C SER A 23 36.81 5.63 -10.92
N GLY A 24 35.53 5.80 -10.81
CA GLY A 24 34.79 5.47 -9.58
C GLY A 24 33.30 5.21 -9.83
N ILE A 25 32.60 4.90 -8.78
CA ILE A 25 31.12 4.78 -8.80
C ILE A 25 30.57 5.70 -7.73
N LYS A 26 29.55 6.48 -8.07
CA LYS A 26 28.82 7.31 -7.10
C LYS A 26 27.33 7.23 -7.37
N GLY A 27 26.52 7.47 -6.34
CA GLY A 27 25.07 7.51 -6.45
C GLY A 27 24.42 7.98 -5.17
N LYS A 28 23.10 7.92 -5.15
CA LYS A 28 22.26 8.25 -4.01
C LYS A 28 21.26 7.14 -3.75
N VAL A 29 21.08 6.74 -2.49
CA VAL A 29 20.06 5.76 -2.08
C VAL A 29 18.89 6.49 -1.45
N VAL A 30 17.68 6.15 -1.88
CA VAL A 30 16.44 6.76 -1.41
C VAL A 30 15.40 5.67 -1.14
N SER A 31 14.47 5.95 -0.26
CA SER A 31 13.28 5.11 -0.07
C SER A 31 12.35 5.23 -1.28
N ARG A 32 11.77 4.12 -1.70
CA ARG A 32 10.89 4.08 -2.86
C ARG A 32 9.57 4.80 -2.61
N GLY A 33 9.08 4.82 -1.36
CA GLY A 33 7.79 5.41 -1.03
C GLY A 33 7.82 6.94 -1.04
N ASP A 34 8.68 7.54 -0.23
CA ASP A 34 8.72 8.97 0.06
C ASP A 34 9.93 9.70 -0.54
N ARG A 35 10.80 8.96 -1.25
CA ARG A 35 12.09 9.45 -1.79
C ARG A 35 13.01 10.06 -0.73
N ALA A 36 12.76 9.79 0.55
CA ALA A 36 13.65 10.20 1.61
C ALA A 36 15.03 9.54 1.43
N ALA A 37 16.08 10.28 1.74
CA ALA A 37 17.43 9.74 1.76
C ALA A 37 17.53 8.64 2.82
N ILE A 38 18.21 7.54 2.50
CA ILE A 38 18.45 6.45 3.45
C ILE A 38 19.94 6.52 3.85
N GLU A 39 20.18 6.77 5.12
CA GLU A 39 21.49 6.77 5.74
C GLU A 39 21.90 5.34 6.13
N GLN A 40 23.20 5.08 6.20
CA GLN A 40 23.80 3.81 6.67
C GLN A 40 23.44 2.57 5.84
N VAL A 41 23.04 2.74 4.58
CA VAL A 41 22.90 1.61 3.66
C VAL A 41 24.26 1.02 3.40
N LYS A 42 24.42 -0.27 3.63
CA LYS A 42 25.64 -1.01 3.28
C LYS A 42 25.62 -1.33 1.79
N ILE A 43 26.63 -0.86 1.06
CA ILE A 43 26.76 -1.10 -0.38
C ILE A 43 28.01 -1.94 -0.61
N THR A 44 27.84 -3.13 -1.20
CA THR A 44 28.92 -4.06 -1.52
C THR A 44 29.16 -4.07 -3.03
N LEU A 45 30.42 -3.87 -3.44
CA LEU A 45 30.86 -3.91 -4.84
C LEU A 45 31.54 -5.25 -5.14
N THR A 46 30.99 -6.01 -6.09
CA THR A 46 31.52 -7.30 -6.55
C THR A 46 31.83 -7.25 -8.06
N PRO A 47 33.00 -7.73 -8.53
CA PRO A 47 34.09 -8.37 -7.78
C PRO A 47 34.94 -7.38 -6.97
N GLY A 48 35.60 -7.90 -5.94
CA GLY A 48 36.50 -7.14 -5.08
C GLY A 48 36.00 -6.93 -3.66
N GLU A 49 34.74 -7.23 -3.35
CA GLU A 49 34.09 -7.19 -2.02
C GLU A 49 34.33 -5.87 -1.25
N ARG A 50 34.51 -4.78 -1.98
CA ARG A 50 34.66 -3.45 -1.38
C ARG A 50 33.30 -2.98 -0.84
N GLN A 51 33.33 -2.33 0.32
CA GLN A 51 32.11 -1.85 0.98
C GLN A 51 32.15 -0.33 1.12
N ALA A 52 31.01 0.29 0.99
CA ALA A 52 30.76 1.69 1.29
C ALA A 52 29.43 1.81 2.03
N THR A 53 29.25 2.90 2.77
CA THR A 53 28.01 3.23 3.46
C THR A 53 27.45 4.56 2.94
N SER A 54 26.13 4.70 2.87
CA SER A 54 25.51 5.96 2.49
C SER A 54 25.54 6.97 3.64
N ASP A 55 25.73 8.26 3.30
CA ASP A 55 25.70 9.38 4.23
C ASP A 55 24.25 9.81 4.60
N ALA A 56 24.11 10.87 5.43
CA ALA A 56 22.83 11.41 5.86
C ALA A 56 21.95 11.91 4.69
N GLU A 57 22.54 12.27 3.57
CA GLU A 57 21.84 12.64 2.34
C GLU A 57 21.62 11.43 1.41
N GLY A 58 21.98 10.23 1.87
CA GLY A 58 21.86 8.97 1.12
C GLY A 58 22.93 8.77 0.05
N ARG A 59 24.00 9.58 0.01
CA ARG A 59 25.04 9.51 -1.02
C ARG A 59 26.08 8.46 -0.68
N PHE A 60 26.58 7.77 -1.69
CA PHE A 60 27.70 6.84 -1.56
C PHE A 60 28.71 7.01 -2.69
N ARG A 61 29.94 6.56 -2.46
CA ARG A 61 31.02 6.65 -3.42
C ARG A 61 32.06 5.54 -3.26
N PHE A 62 32.48 5.01 -4.37
CA PHE A 62 33.66 4.16 -4.50
C PHE A 62 34.68 4.87 -5.39
N ASP A 63 35.85 5.13 -4.88
CA ASP A 63 36.98 5.71 -5.64
C ASP A 63 37.90 4.59 -6.15
N ASP A 64 38.64 4.88 -7.19
CA ASP A 64 39.64 3.97 -7.79
C ASP A 64 39.09 2.60 -8.15
N VAL A 65 37.98 2.59 -8.89
CA VAL A 65 37.34 1.37 -9.45
C VAL A 65 37.86 1.18 -10.87
N ALA A 66 38.50 0.05 -11.16
CA ALA A 66 38.99 -0.27 -12.50
C ALA A 66 37.84 -0.39 -13.52
N SER A 67 38.11 -0.19 -14.79
CA SER A 67 37.08 -0.41 -15.83
C SER A 67 36.69 -1.87 -15.89
N GLY A 68 35.38 -2.15 -15.88
CA GLY A 68 34.85 -3.50 -15.85
C GLY A 68 33.36 -3.54 -15.54
N ASP A 69 32.81 -4.74 -15.51
CA ASP A 69 31.42 -5.00 -15.12
C ASP A 69 31.38 -5.39 -13.62
N TYR A 70 30.53 -4.71 -12.87
CA TYR A 70 30.39 -4.85 -11.43
C TYR A 70 28.93 -5.06 -11.04
N THR A 71 28.72 -5.68 -9.90
CA THR A 71 27.42 -5.75 -9.23
C THR A 71 27.50 -4.96 -7.94
N LEU A 72 26.55 -4.05 -7.72
CA LEU A 72 26.34 -3.34 -6.47
C LEU A 72 25.19 -4.00 -5.72
N THR A 73 25.42 -4.47 -4.51
CA THR A 73 24.41 -5.02 -3.61
C THR A 73 24.15 -4.01 -2.50
N PHE A 74 22.89 -3.62 -2.32
CA PHE A 74 22.44 -2.66 -1.31
C PHE A 74 21.70 -3.41 -0.22
N GLU A 75 22.13 -3.24 1.04
CA GLU A 75 21.52 -3.83 2.23
C GLU A 75 21.27 -2.72 3.26
N ALA A 76 20.07 -2.66 3.79
CA ALA A 76 19.70 -1.75 4.89
C ALA A 76 18.62 -2.41 5.75
N ASP A 77 18.61 -2.08 7.05
CA ASP A 77 17.56 -2.50 7.95
C ASP A 77 16.22 -1.94 7.46
N ASP A 78 15.16 -2.74 7.55
CA ASP A 78 13.82 -2.41 7.10
C ASP A 78 13.65 -2.19 5.57
N TYR A 79 14.63 -2.59 4.75
CA TYR A 79 14.55 -2.51 3.29
C TYR A 79 14.88 -3.85 2.63
N GLU A 80 14.23 -4.12 1.49
CA GLU A 80 14.56 -5.29 0.68
C GLU A 80 15.95 -5.11 0.05
N PRO A 81 16.84 -6.12 0.12
CA PRO A 81 18.14 -6.04 -0.54
C PRO A 81 17.96 -5.91 -2.06
N LEU A 82 18.78 -5.06 -2.67
CA LEU A 82 18.72 -4.77 -4.11
C LEU A 82 20.08 -5.00 -4.74
N GLU A 83 20.10 -5.67 -5.89
CA GLU A 83 21.29 -5.85 -6.72
C GLU A 83 21.14 -5.12 -8.06
N ILE A 84 22.16 -4.37 -8.44
CA ILE A 84 22.25 -3.74 -9.76
C ILE A 84 23.59 -4.04 -10.42
N LYS A 85 23.55 -4.28 -11.74
CA LYS A 85 24.77 -4.43 -12.56
C LYS A 85 25.18 -3.08 -13.12
N VAL A 86 26.44 -2.75 -12.98
CA VAL A 86 27.01 -1.46 -13.39
C VAL A 86 28.28 -1.69 -14.18
N ARG A 87 28.38 -1.08 -15.36
CA ARG A 87 29.61 -1.05 -16.13
C ARG A 87 30.35 0.25 -15.88
N VAL A 88 31.59 0.12 -15.44
CA VAL A 88 32.50 1.24 -15.20
C VAL A 88 33.44 1.38 -16.39
N ASP A 89 33.47 2.54 -17.02
CA ASP A 89 34.41 2.93 -18.06
C ASP A 89 35.56 3.72 -17.43
N LYS A 90 36.27 4.50 -18.23
CA LYS A 90 37.43 5.32 -17.77
C LYS A 90 37.07 6.54 -16.92
N LEU A 91 35.78 6.82 -16.70
CA LEU A 91 35.24 7.95 -15.93
C LEU A 91 34.44 7.47 -14.74
N THR A 92 34.27 8.34 -13.74
CA THR A 92 33.36 8.04 -12.60
C THR A 92 31.95 7.83 -13.08
N LYS A 93 31.42 6.63 -12.85
CA LYS A 93 30.05 6.25 -13.18
C LYS A 93 29.08 6.79 -12.13
N ASP A 94 28.12 7.60 -12.55
CA ASP A 94 27.02 8.04 -11.71
C ASP A 94 25.81 7.13 -11.93
N VAL A 95 25.46 6.34 -10.91
CA VAL A 95 24.28 5.44 -10.94
C VAL A 95 23.00 6.15 -10.52
N ARG A 96 23.08 7.47 -10.33
CA ARG A 96 21.94 8.35 -9.96
C ARG A 96 21.27 7.93 -8.65
N SER A 97 19.92 7.90 -8.65
CA SER A 97 19.11 7.58 -7.48
C SER A 97 18.67 6.13 -7.52
N ILE A 98 19.08 5.37 -6.52
CA ILE A 98 18.69 3.97 -6.31
C ILE A 98 17.58 3.97 -5.26
N ALA A 99 16.42 3.41 -5.62
CA ALA A 99 15.26 3.37 -4.74
C ALA A 99 15.14 1.99 -4.09
N LEU A 100 15.34 1.90 -2.77
CA LEU A 100 15.10 0.68 -2.00
C LEU A 100 13.63 0.57 -1.60
N VAL A 101 13.13 -0.65 -1.59
CA VAL A 101 11.76 -0.97 -1.18
C VAL A 101 11.73 -1.23 0.31
N PRO A 102 10.96 -0.47 1.13
CA PRO A 102 10.81 -0.75 2.54
C PRO A 102 10.21 -2.14 2.78
N VAL A 103 10.76 -2.90 3.73
CA VAL A 103 10.13 -4.13 4.24
C VAL A 103 9.08 -3.71 5.25
N TYR A 104 7.83 -3.74 4.86
CA TYR A 104 6.74 -3.49 5.81
C TYR A 104 6.50 -4.76 6.64
N THR A 105 6.69 -4.66 7.95
CA THR A 105 6.38 -5.74 8.89
C THR A 105 4.88 -5.98 8.94
N GLU A 106 4.47 -7.25 8.81
CA GLU A 106 3.06 -7.67 8.69
C GLU A 106 2.19 -7.41 9.93
N ALA A 107 2.74 -6.82 10.99
CA ALA A 107 2.10 -6.81 12.31
C ALA A 107 0.77 -6.05 12.42
N PHE A 108 0.37 -5.25 11.42
CA PHE A 108 -0.78 -4.35 11.51
C PHE A 108 -1.75 -4.39 10.32
N ASP A 109 -1.64 -5.40 9.47
CA ASP A 109 -2.37 -5.43 8.20
C ASP A 109 -3.83 -5.91 8.31
N ASP A 110 -4.24 -6.43 9.45
CA ASP A 110 -5.53 -7.10 9.62
C ASP A 110 -6.71 -6.20 9.98
N SER A 111 -6.46 -4.95 10.34
CA SER A 111 -7.52 -4.05 10.81
C SER A 111 -8.11 -3.13 9.75
N ILE A 112 -7.65 -3.22 8.50
CA ILE A 112 -7.69 -2.09 7.58
C ILE A 112 -8.95 -2.04 6.72
N PHE A 113 -9.73 -3.10 6.66
CA PHE A 113 -10.86 -3.13 5.74
C PHE A 113 -12.21 -3.04 6.45
N ALA A 114 -12.50 -1.84 6.98
CA ALA A 114 -13.88 -1.49 7.25
C ALA A 114 -14.55 -1.09 5.93
N GLU A 115 -15.57 -1.81 5.58
CA GLU A 115 -16.34 -1.56 4.39
C GLU A 115 -17.30 -0.39 4.59
N PHE A 116 -17.48 0.42 3.56
CA PHE A 116 -18.44 1.51 3.57
C PHE A 116 -19.87 1.00 3.76
N ASP A 117 -20.55 1.48 4.77
CA ASP A 117 -21.98 1.45 4.88
C ASP A 117 -22.54 2.69 4.19
N THR A 118 -23.23 2.54 3.05
CA THR A 118 -23.81 3.66 2.31
C THR A 118 -24.88 4.40 3.10
N GLU A 119 -25.52 3.76 4.08
CA GLU A 119 -26.47 4.41 4.99
C GLU A 119 -25.78 5.21 6.11
N THR A 120 -24.51 4.88 6.41
CA THR A 120 -23.67 5.58 7.39
C THR A 120 -22.36 6.09 6.75
N ALA A 121 -22.37 6.35 5.46
CA ALA A 121 -21.21 6.70 4.67
C ALA A 121 -20.43 7.92 5.22
N ASN A 122 -21.09 8.80 5.94
CA ASN A 122 -20.47 9.98 6.54
C ASN A 122 -19.64 9.66 7.80
N ASP A 123 -19.86 8.49 8.44
CA ASP A 123 -19.25 8.19 9.73
C ASP A 123 -18.17 7.10 9.68
N THR A 124 -18.04 6.38 8.56
CA THR A 124 -17.11 5.26 8.47
C THR A 124 -16.04 5.49 7.42
N GLN A 125 -14.82 5.68 7.86
CA GLN A 125 -13.65 5.61 7.01
C GLN A 125 -12.92 4.30 7.28
N SER A 126 -12.74 3.49 6.25
CA SER A 126 -11.70 2.49 6.25
C SER A 126 -10.35 3.20 6.36
N LEU A 127 -9.57 2.86 7.39
CA LEU A 127 -8.23 3.39 7.48
C LEU A 127 -7.40 2.80 6.36
N PRO A 128 -6.91 3.63 5.45
CA PRO A 128 -5.90 3.17 4.54
C PRO A 128 -4.67 2.74 5.34
N SER A 129 -3.91 1.81 4.81
CA SER A 129 -2.58 1.44 5.30
C SER A 129 -1.65 2.64 5.56
N SER A 130 -2.01 3.83 5.04
CA SER A 130 -1.38 5.10 5.37
C SER A 130 -1.30 5.40 6.86
N LEU A 131 -2.26 4.97 7.66
CA LEU A 131 -2.21 5.18 9.11
C LEU A 131 -1.38 4.12 9.81
N SER A 132 -1.44 2.86 9.37
CA SER A 132 -0.63 1.78 9.93
C SER A 132 0.84 1.88 9.48
N SER A 133 1.13 2.44 8.31
CA SER A 133 2.49 2.71 7.82
C SER A 133 3.01 4.09 8.21
N SER A 134 2.20 4.92 8.87
CA SER A 134 2.63 6.23 9.34
C SER A 134 3.70 6.12 10.41
N LYS A 135 4.79 6.87 10.25
CA LYS A 135 5.79 7.07 11.32
C LYS A 135 5.26 7.95 12.46
N ASP A 136 4.10 8.57 12.27
CA ASP A 136 3.43 9.33 13.33
C ASP A 136 2.82 8.39 14.37
N VAL A 137 3.30 8.50 15.62
CA VAL A 137 2.89 7.65 16.74
C VAL A 137 1.38 7.72 16.99
N PHE A 138 0.77 8.89 16.84
CA PHE A 138 -0.68 9.06 17.02
C PHE A 138 -1.47 8.26 15.97
N ASN A 139 -1.12 8.40 14.72
CA ASN A 139 -1.79 7.67 13.63
C ASN A 139 -1.59 6.16 13.75
N ASN A 140 -0.40 5.72 14.15
CA ASN A 140 -0.10 4.31 14.35
C ASN A 140 -0.93 3.72 15.49
N ILE A 141 -1.01 4.40 16.65
CA ILE A 141 -1.84 3.96 17.79
C ILE A 141 -3.34 4.02 17.43
N ALA A 142 -3.77 5.07 16.73
CA ALA A 142 -5.16 5.20 16.29
C ALA A 142 -5.57 4.13 15.27
N SER A 143 -4.61 3.53 14.55
CA SER A 143 -4.87 2.43 13.63
C SER A 143 -5.12 1.10 14.33
N TYR A 144 -4.71 0.95 15.61
CA TYR A 144 -4.90 -0.29 16.35
C TYR A 144 -6.36 -0.48 16.80
N LYS A 145 -6.95 -1.65 16.49
CA LYS A 145 -8.37 -1.86 16.69
C LYS A 145 -8.79 -3.32 16.65
N PHE A 146 -9.78 -3.68 17.49
CA PHE A 146 -10.37 -5.03 17.56
C PHE A 146 -11.62 -5.24 16.67
N GLY A 147 -12.16 -4.21 16.07
CA GLY A 147 -13.39 -4.26 15.27
C GLY A 147 -13.38 -3.30 14.09
N GLU A 148 -14.56 -2.97 13.57
CA GLU A 148 -14.69 -1.94 12.54
C GLU A 148 -14.14 -0.60 13.03
N MET A 149 -13.36 0.04 12.18
CA MET A 149 -12.78 1.32 12.51
C MET A 149 -13.56 2.43 11.86
N ARG A 150 -13.91 3.42 12.65
CA ARG A 150 -14.58 4.65 12.21
C ARG A 150 -13.65 5.80 12.51
N PHE A 151 -13.02 6.34 11.50
CA PHE A 151 -12.05 7.40 11.66
C PHE A 151 -12.11 8.35 10.46
N ASN A 152 -12.22 9.63 10.75
CA ASN A 152 -12.13 10.68 9.75
C ASN A 152 -10.78 11.37 9.87
N LEU A 153 -9.91 11.23 8.88
CA LEU A 153 -8.60 11.86 8.89
C LEU A 153 -8.76 13.38 9.03
N ARG A 154 -8.26 13.95 10.13
CA ARG A 154 -8.42 15.37 10.47
C ARG A 154 -9.88 15.85 10.45
N GLY A 155 -10.85 14.95 10.72
CA GLY A 155 -12.28 15.25 10.69
C GLY A 155 -12.89 15.34 9.28
N TYR A 156 -12.12 15.11 8.22
CA TYR A 156 -12.64 15.10 6.84
C TYR A 156 -13.25 13.75 6.50
N ASP A 157 -14.32 13.80 5.71
CA ASP A 157 -14.95 12.60 5.16
C ASP A 157 -14.03 11.93 4.12
N SER A 158 -14.11 10.62 4.03
CA SER A 158 -13.26 9.81 3.13
C SER A 158 -13.50 10.08 1.63
N GLN A 159 -14.63 10.66 1.25
CA GLN A 159 -14.86 11.15 -0.12
C GLN A 159 -13.81 12.18 -0.58
N TYR A 160 -13.16 12.87 0.35
CA TYR A 160 -12.10 13.84 0.07
C TYR A 160 -10.70 13.23 -0.01
N THR A 161 -10.56 11.92 0.19
CA THR A 161 -9.31 11.17 -0.01
C THR A 161 -9.29 10.58 -1.41
N ASN A 162 -8.25 10.88 -2.19
CA ASN A 162 -8.08 10.29 -3.51
C ASN A 162 -7.40 8.92 -3.41
N VAL A 163 -7.94 7.92 -4.06
CA VAL A 163 -7.33 6.58 -4.13
C VAL A 163 -7.11 6.18 -5.57
N TYR A 164 -5.87 5.83 -5.86
CA TYR A 164 -5.44 5.34 -7.17
C TYR A 164 -4.96 3.90 -7.07
N PHE A 165 -5.27 3.12 -8.08
CA PHE A 165 -4.79 1.75 -8.25
C PHE A 165 -4.15 1.62 -9.63
N ASN A 166 -2.85 1.36 -9.67
CA ASN A 166 -2.09 1.33 -10.92
C ASN A 166 -2.37 2.55 -11.82
N GLY A 167 -2.47 3.76 -11.21
CA GLY A 167 -2.74 5.00 -11.93
C GLY A 167 -4.21 5.29 -12.26
N ILE A 168 -5.14 4.37 -12.00
CA ILE A 168 -6.58 4.59 -12.16
C ILE A 168 -7.18 5.10 -10.86
N ARG A 169 -7.92 6.20 -10.91
CA ARG A 169 -8.69 6.70 -9.77
C ARG A 169 -9.86 5.77 -9.48
N LEU A 170 -9.96 5.28 -8.25
CA LEU A 170 -10.99 4.35 -7.82
C LEU A 170 -12.19 4.99 -7.14
N ASN A 171 -12.09 6.26 -6.76
CA ASN A 171 -13.22 6.96 -6.18
C ASN A 171 -14.43 6.91 -7.13
N ASP A 172 -15.58 6.60 -6.58
CA ASP A 172 -16.83 6.63 -7.31
C ASP A 172 -17.13 8.04 -7.82
N ALA A 173 -17.52 8.16 -9.08
CA ALA A 173 -17.69 9.45 -9.74
C ALA A 173 -18.89 10.25 -9.18
N LEU A 174 -19.90 9.58 -8.62
CA LEU A 174 -21.10 10.21 -8.08
C LEU A 174 -20.93 10.58 -6.61
N THR A 175 -20.40 9.64 -5.81
CA THR A 175 -20.35 9.75 -4.35
C THR A 175 -19.00 10.24 -3.82
N GLY A 176 -17.93 10.08 -4.59
CA GLY A 176 -16.55 10.37 -4.15
C GLY A 176 -15.93 9.27 -3.29
N TYR A 177 -16.68 8.29 -2.82
CA TYR A 177 -16.18 7.25 -1.94
C TYR A 177 -15.37 6.18 -2.68
N THR A 178 -14.42 5.59 -1.98
CA THR A 178 -13.59 4.51 -2.51
C THR A 178 -14.15 3.16 -2.11
N PRO A 179 -14.35 2.24 -3.07
CA PRO A 179 -14.83 0.88 -2.78
C PRO A 179 -13.70 -0.02 -2.28
N TRP A 180 -13.29 0.14 -1.03
CA TRP A 180 -12.19 -0.61 -0.39
C TRP A 180 -12.39 -2.13 -0.38
N SER A 181 -13.64 -2.59 -0.50
CA SER A 181 -13.98 -4.01 -0.59
C SER A 181 -13.42 -4.71 -1.83
N LEU A 182 -13.05 -3.95 -2.89
CA LEU A 182 -12.52 -4.53 -4.14
C LEU A 182 -11.29 -5.40 -3.94
N TRP A 183 -10.44 -5.07 -2.97
CA TRP A 183 -9.19 -5.79 -2.71
C TRP A 183 -9.11 -6.37 -1.30
N SER A 184 -10.27 -6.60 -0.70
CA SER A 184 -10.33 -7.21 0.62
C SER A 184 -9.60 -8.55 0.68
N GLY A 185 -8.73 -8.71 1.66
CA GLY A 185 -7.93 -9.92 1.80
C GLY A 185 -6.66 -10.01 0.94
N LEU A 186 -6.47 -9.08 -0.01
CA LEU A 186 -5.32 -9.10 -0.95
C LEU A 186 -4.12 -8.29 -0.45
N ASN A 187 -3.78 -8.45 0.81
CA ASN A 187 -2.78 -7.65 1.51
C ASN A 187 -1.41 -7.61 0.82
N ASP A 188 -0.95 -8.73 0.29
CA ASP A 188 0.33 -8.81 -0.42
C ASP A 188 0.32 -8.05 -1.74
N ALA A 189 -0.77 -8.17 -2.50
CA ALA A 189 -0.91 -7.50 -3.79
C ALA A 189 -1.03 -5.98 -3.65
N THR A 190 -1.61 -5.51 -2.53
CA THR A 190 -1.85 -4.09 -2.27
C THR A 190 -0.83 -3.47 -1.31
N ARG A 191 0.22 -4.18 -0.94
CA ARG A 191 1.23 -3.72 0.02
C ARG A 191 2.03 -2.51 -0.46
N ASN A 192 2.35 -2.45 -1.74
CA ASN A 192 3.13 -1.34 -2.30
C ASN A 192 2.23 -0.11 -2.48
N GLN A 193 2.18 0.72 -1.46
CA GLN A 193 1.36 1.92 -1.41
C GLN A 193 2.22 3.15 -1.15
N GLU A 194 1.88 4.22 -1.84
CA GLU A 194 2.37 5.56 -1.58
C GLU A 194 1.22 6.38 -0.98
N ASN A 195 1.47 6.97 0.17
CA ASN A 195 0.47 7.77 0.87
C ASN A 195 0.99 9.19 1.09
N THR A 196 0.21 10.17 0.66
CA THR A 196 0.50 11.58 0.88
C THR A 196 -0.64 12.21 1.67
N THR A 197 -0.32 13.23 2.46
CA THR A 197 -1.30 13.94 3.28
C THR A 197 -1.54 15.36 2.75
N GLY A 198 -2.81 15.75 2.67
CA GLY A 198 -3.18 17.09 2.19
C GLY A 198 -2.75 17.31 0.73
N LEU A 199 -2.16 18.47 0.48
CA LEU A 199 -1.74 18.92 -0.87
C LEU A 199 -0.30 18.55 -1.23
N GLN A 200 0.25 17.52 -0.61
CA GLN A 200 1.57 17.02 -1.00
C GLN A 200 1.55 16.44 -2.41
N ALA A 201 2.68 16.55 -3.10
CA ALA A 201 2.84 15.94 -4.42
C ALA A 201 2.70 14.41 -4.32
N ALA A 202 1.97 13.83 -5.24
CA ALA A 202 1.77 12.39 -5.41
C ALA A 202 2.09 12.01 -6.85
N ASP A 203 2.37 10.72 -7.11
CA ASP A 203 2.64 10.23 -8.47
C ASP A 203 1.45 10.45 -9.41
N TYR A 204 0.23 10.39 -8.87
CA TYR A 204 -1.01 10.62 -9.61
C TYR A 204 -1.88 11.65 -8.89
N GLY A 205 -2.52 12.52 -9.69
CA GLY A 205 -3.38 13.58 -9.19
C GLY A 205 -2.63 14.77 -8.60
N LEU A 206 -3.39 15.79 -8.20
CA LEU A 206 -2.87 17.05 -7.65
C LEU A 206 -2.92 17.08 -6.11
N GLY A 207 -3.01 15.92 -5.46
CA GLY A 207 -3.29 15.82 -4.04
C GLY A 207 -4.79 15.98 -3.72
N GLY A 208 -5.12 15.99 -2.44
CA GLY A 208 -6.49 16.14 -1.95
C GLY A 208 -6.51 16.57 -0.49
N ILE A 209 -7.59 17.16 -0.03
CA ILE A 209 -7.74 17.62 1.36
C ILE A 209 -7.54 16.45 2.35
N GLY A 210 -8.10 15.28 2.04
CA GLY A 210 -7.93 14.04 2.80
C GLY A 210 -6.65 13.28 2.48
N GLY A 211 -5.83 13.77 1.53
CA GLY A 211 -4.63 13.07 1.06
C GLY A 211 -4.87 12.21 -0.16
N THR A 212 -3.81 11.51 -0.57
CA THR A 212 -3.84 10.60 -1.72
C THR A 212 -3.19 9.27 -1.34
N THR A 213 -3.84 8.18 -1.69
CA THR A 213 -3.27 6.83 -1.62
C THR A 213 -3.08 6.30 -3.03
N ASN A 214 -1.87 5.89 -3.37
CA ASN A 214 -1.57 5.23 -4.64
C ASN A 214 -1.13 3.79 -4.38
N ILE A 215 -1.87 2.83 -4.92
CA ILE A 215 -1.60 1.40 -4.79
C ILE A 215 -0.94 0.91 -6.08
N ASN A 216 0.31 0.48 -5.98
CA ASN A 216 1.08 -0.05 -7.12
C ASN A 216 1.10 -1.58 -7.06
N ALA A 217 0.18 -2.21 -7.76
CA ALA A 217 -0.03 -3.65 -7.78
C ALA A 217 0.27 -4.26 -9.16
N THR A 218 1.34 -3.82 -9.82
CA THR A 218 1.82 -4.46 -11.05
C THR A 218 2.74 -5.63 -10.72
N ALA A 219 2.83 -6.63 -11.59
CA ALA A 219 3.56 -7.87 -11.32
C ALA A 219 5.03 -7.66 -10.90
N SER A 220 5.72 -6.69 -11.54
CA SER A 220 7.12 -6.38 -11.25
C SER A 220 7.32 -5.62 -9.92
N GLN A 221 6.26 -5.09 -9.35
CA GLN A 221 6.30 -4.35 -8.07
C GLN A 221 6.05 -5.26 -6.86
N ILE A 222 5.58 -6.48 -7.10
CA ILE A 222 5.34 -7.44 -6.02
C ILE A 222 6.63 -8.21 -5.75
N ARG A 223 6.94 -8.37 -4.48
CA ARG A 223 8.14 -9.09 -4.04
C ARG A 223 8.19 -10.50 -4.61
N LYS A 224 9.31 -10.83 -5.26
CA LYS A 224 9.55 -12.16 -5.84
C LYS A 224 9.49 -13.25 -4.79
N GLY A 225 8.88 -14.38 -5.14
CA GLY A 225 8.83 -15.59 -4.34
C GLY A 225 7.42 -16.06 -4.01
N LEU A 226 7.34 -17.16 -3.31
CA LEU A 226 6.11 -17.73 -2.77
C LEU A 226 5.96 -17.30 -1.31
N ARG A 227 4.78 -16.82 -0.96
CA ARG A 227 4.39 -16.50 0.41
C ARG A 227 3.11 -17.20 0.77
N VAL A 228 3.08 -17.77 1.97
CA VAL A 228 1.90 -18.37 2.56
C VAL A 228 1.70 -17.74 3.93
N SER A 229 0.49 -17.28 4.21
CA SER A 229 0.12 -16.67 5.48
C SER A 229 -1.12 -17.36 6.03
N LEU A 230 -1.05 -17.76 7.29
CA LEU A 230 -2.18 -18.30 8.05
C LEU A 230 -2.31 -17.50 9.33
N VAL A 231 -3.50 -16.95 9.56
CA VAL A 231 -3.77 -16.14 10.75
C VAL A 231 -5.04 -16.64 11.41
N ASN A 232 -4.99 -16.77 12.71
CA ASN A 232 -6.16 -17.01 13.57
C ASN A 232 -6.28 -15.84 14.54
N GLY A 233 -7.46 -15.24 14.61
CA GLY A 233 -7.72 -14.07 15.41
C GLY A 233 -9.15 -14.02 15.93
N ASN A 234 -9.49 -12.97 16.64
CA ASN A 234 -10.83 -12.72 17.14
C ASN A 234 -11.20 -11.24 16.95
N SER A 235 -11.05 -10.76 15.71
CA SER A 235 -11.41 -9.41 15.26
C SER A 235 -12.71 -9.49 14.45
N MET A 236 -12.74 -8.97 13.23
CA MET A 236 -13.89 -9.05 12.34
C MET A 236 -14.10 -10.46 11.79
N TYR A 237 -13.03 -11.22 11.65
CA TYR A 237 -13.03 -12.62 11.20
C TYR A 237 -12.16 -13.46 12.14
N ARG A 238 -12.35 -14.77 12.09
CA ARG A 238 -11.60 -15.71 12.95
C ARG A 238 -10.40 -16.31 12.26
N PHE A 239 -10.49 -16.57 10.98
CA PHE A 239 -9.45 -17.25 10.21
C PHE A 239 -9.13 -16.51 8.92
N ARG A 240 -7.84 -16.43 8.60
CA ARG A 240 -7.34 -15.97 7.31
C ARG A 240 -6.30 -16.94 6.76
N ALA A 241 -6.41 -17.26 5.49
CA ALA A 241 -5.36 -17.92 4.72
C ALA A 241 -5.07 -17.10 3.46
N MET A 242 -3.80 -16.99 3.10
CA MET A 242 -3.36 -16.30 1.89
C MET A 242 -2.18 -17.04 1.27
N VAL A 243 -2.19 -17.14 -0.05
CA VAL A 243 -1.08 -17.65 -0.86
C VAL A 243 -0.80 -16.64 -1.95
N SER A 244 0.42 -16.17 -2.04
CA SER A 244 0.87 -15.22 -3.06
C SER A 244 2.16 -15.71 -3.71
N TYR A 245 2.27 -15.50 -5.01
CA TYR A 245 3.48 -15.79 -5.78
C TYR A 245 3.79 -14.65 -6.75
N ALA A 246 5.06 -14.30 -6.86
CA ALA A 246 5.55 -13.39 -7.89
C ALA A 246 6.86 -13.95 -8.49
N SER A 247 6.95 -13.92 -9.82
CA SER A 247 8.16 -14.39 -10.53
C SER A 247 9.31 -13.40 -10.46
N GLY A 248 9.03 -12.13 -10.16
CA GLY A 248 9.93 -11.04 -10.49
C GLY A 248 10.05 -10.86 -12.00
N LEU A 249 10.96 -9.99 -12.43
CA LEU A 249 11.27 -9.80 -13.84
C LEU A 249 12.14 -10.95 -14.36
N LEU A 250 11.67 -11.67 -15.36
CA LEU A 250 12.37 -12.75 -16.02
C LEU A 250 13.24 -12.20 -17.15
N ASP A 251 14.27 -12.95 -17.57
CA ASP A 251 15.21 -12.55 -18.64
C ASP A 251 14.53 -12.28 -19.98
N ASN A 252 13.40 -12.95 -20.24
CA ASN A 252 12.58 -12.72 -21.43
C ASN A 252 11.65 -11.50 -21.32
N GLY A 253 11.77 -10.69 -20.27
CA GLY A 253 11.00 -9.47 -20.04
C GLY A 253 9.57 -9.68 -19.53
N TRP A 254 9.19 -10.90 -19.13
CA TRP A 254 7.91 -11.16 -18.50
C TRP A 254 7.99 -11.08 -16.95
N SER A 255 6.90 -10.67 -16.34
CA SER A 255 6.66 -10.79 -14.89
C SER A 255 5.25 -11.30 -14.66
N TYR A 256 5.09 -12.18 -13.68
CA TYR A 256 3.80 -12.73 -13.27
C TYR A 256 3.65 -12.62 -11.76
N ALA A 257 2.47 -12.24 -11.32
CA ALA A 257 2.13 -12.28 -9.90
C ALA A 257 0.67 -12.70 -9.74
N PHE A 258 0.41 -13.50 -8.72
CA PHE A 258 -0.94 -13.88 -8.34
C PHE A 258 -1.04 -14.02 -6.82
N SER A 259 -2.24 -13.77 -6.30
CA SER A 259 -2.56 -13.96 -4.89
C SER A 259 -3.99 -14.47 -4.77
N VAL A 260 -4.18 -15.40 -3.85
CA VAL A 260 -5.52 -15.85 -3.42
C VAL A 260 -5.57 -15.84 -1.90
N SER A 261 -6.69 -15.42 -1.36
CA SER A 261 -6.87 -15.35 0.08
C SER A 261 -8.29 -15.67 0.49
N THR A 262 -8.47 -16.06 1.73
CA THR A 262 -9.79 -16.18 2.34
C THR A 262 -9.77 -15.63 3.76
N ARG A 263 -10.85 -14.98 4.15
CA ARG A 263 -11.14 -14.56 5.52
C ARG A 263 -12.48 -15.14 5.91
N GLN A 264 -12.58 -15.79 7.07
CA GLN A 264 -13.77 -16.53 7.45
C GLN A 264 -14.11 -16.35 8.92
N GLY A 265 -15.41 -16.27 9.20
CA GLY A 265 -15.97 -16.25 10.54
C GLY A 265 -16.19 -14.85 11.10
N GLY A 266 -16.53 -14.80 12.38
CA GLY A 266 -16.77 -13.59 13.14
C GLY A 266 -15.98 -13.57 14.45
N ASN A 267 -16.24 -12.57 15.27
CA ASN A 267 -15.68 -12.52 16.63
C ASN A 267 -16.66 -13.09 17.65
N ASP A 268 -16.16 -13.29 18.88
CA ASP A 268 -16.98 -13.76 20.01
C ASP A 268 -17.59 -12.59 20.82
N TRP A 269 -17.21 -11.34 20.50
CA TRP A 269 -17.59 -10.16 21.26
C TRP A 269 -18.98 -9.67 20.89
N VAL A 270 -19.24 -9.50 19.61
CA VAL A 270 -20.46 -8.92 19.10
C VAL A 270 -21.27 -10.00 18.37
N ASN A 271 -22.48 -10.24 18.88
CA ASN A 271 -23.33 -11.27 18.29
C ASN A 271 -23.76 -10.93 16.86
N GLY A 272 -23.74 -11.96 16.02
CA GLY A 272 -24.28 -11.89 14.65
C GLY A 272 -23.35 -11.25 13.64
N ILE A 273 -22.17 -10.74 14.02
CA ILE A 273 -21.20 -10.29 13.04
C ILE A 273 -20.36 -11.45 12.51
N TYR A 274 -20.06 -11.37 11.24
CA TYR A 274 -19.15 -12.27 10.55
C TYR A 274 -18.62 -11.60 9.29
N TYR A 275 -17.50 -12.09 8.79
CA TYR A 275 -16.85 -11.60 7.60
C TYR A 275 -16.30 -12.77 6.79
N ASN A 276 -16.95 -13.08 5.68
CA ASN A 276 -16.56 -14.12 4.75
C ASN A 276 -16.11 -13.46 3.45
N CYS A 277 -14.85 -13.63 3.09
CA CYS A 277 -14.28 -13.05 1.90
C CYS A 277 -13.37 -14.08 1.20
N PHE A 278 -13.37 -14.02 -0.13
CA PHE A 278 -12.41 -14.73 -0.96
C PHE A 278 -11.76 -13.75 -1.94
N GLY A 279 -10.52 -13.34 -1.65
CA GLY A 279 -9.76 -12.43 -2.51
C GLY A 279 -9.00 -13.18 -3.59
N TYR A 280 -8.99 -12.65 -4.80
CA TYR A 280 -8.16 -13.12 -5.92
C TYR A 280 -7.52 -11.95 -6.64
N TYR A 281 -6.28 -12.15 -7.05
CA TYR A 281 -5.48 -11.17 -7.76
C TYR A 281 -4.60 -11.89 -8.78
N GLY A 282 -4.44 -11.31 -9.96
CA GLY A 282 -3.51 -11.73 -10.98
C GLY A 282 -2.97 -10.53 -11.75
N SER A 283 -1.67 -10.49 -11.98
CA SER A 283 -1.04 -9.48 -12.83
C SER A 283 0.01 -10.12 -13.73
N VAL A 284 0.01 -9.70 -14.98
CA VAL A 284 0.98 -10.10 -16.01
C VAL A 284 1.55 -8.83 -16.61
N GLU A 285 2.87 -8.74 -16.63
CA GLU A 285 3.59 -7.61 -17.20
C GLU A 285 4.55 -8.11 -18.29
N LYS A 286 4.59 -7.42 -19.41
CA LYS A 286 5.58 -7.58 -20.47
C LYS A 286 6.38 -6.31 -20.60
N ARG A 287 7.67 -6.40 -20.33
CA ARG A 287 8.67 -5.39 -20.69
C ARG A 287 9.21 -5.72 -22.07
N PHE A 288 8.86 -4.91 -23.06
CA PHE A 288 9.33 -5.08 -24.43
C PHE A 288 10.79 -4.65 -24.60
N ASN A 289 11.17 -3.61 -23.89
CA ASN A 289 12.52 -3.07 -23.78
C ASN A 289 12.61 -2.22 -22.50
N GLU A 290 13.74 -1.56 -22.25
CA GLU A 290 13.95 -0.73 -21.07
C GLU A 290 12.97 0.45 -20.93
N ARG A 291 12.32 0.84 -22.04
CA ARG A 291 11.46 2.03 -22.13
C ARG A 291 9.96 1.70 -22.20
N ASN A 292 9.62 0.49 -22.59
CA ASN A 292 8.23 0.13 -22.89
C ASN A 292 7.78 -1.08 -22.09
N ARG A 293 6.68 -0.95 -21.37
CA ARG A 293 6.03 -2.04 -20.66
C ARG A 293 4.51 -1.97 -20.80
N LEU A 294 3.90 -3.13 -20.85
CA LEU A 294 2.46 -3.33 -20.85
C LEU A 294 2.11 -4.24 -19.69
N THR A 295 1.13 -3.86 -18.88
CA THR A 295 0.67 -4.62 -17.71
C THR A 295 -0.82 -4.85 -17.81
N PHE A 296 -1.25 -6.06 -17.53
CA PHE A 296 -2.64 -6.41 -17.29
C PHE A 296 -2.79 -6.87 -15.84
N THR A 297 -3.78 -6.32 -15.13
CA THR A 297 -4.07 -6.67 -13.74
C THR A 297 -5.56 -6.96 -13.58
N ILE A 298 -5.90 -8.03 -12.90
CA ILE A 298 -7.26 -8.38 -12.51
C ILE A 298 -7.31 -8.65 -11.01
N LEU A 299 -8.34 -8.18 -10.35
CA LEU A 299 -8.59 -8.48 -8.94
C LEU A 299 -10.09 -8.47 -8.62
N GLY A 300 -10.43 -9.11 -7.52
CA GLY A 300 -11.76 -9.09 -6.96
C GLY A 300 -11.79 -9.78 -5.60
N ALA A 301 -12.79 -9.41 -4.80
CA ALA A 301 -12.96 -9.95 -3.46
C ALA A 301 -14.45 -10.13 -3.15
N PRO A 302 -15.09 -11.22 -3.65
CA PRO A 302 -16.44 -11.55 -3.20
C PRO A 302 -16.49 -11.62 -1.68
N THR A 303 -17.32 -10.78 -1.09
CA THR A 303 -17.41 -10.58 0.36
C THR A 303 -18.85 -10.69 0.80
N GLU A 304 -19.10 -11.44 1.86
CA GLU A 304 -20.34 -11.47 2.59
C GLU A 304 -20.07 -11.15 4.06
N ARG A 305 -20.78 -10.17 4.62
CA ARG A 305 -20.63 -9.83 6.03
C ARG A 305 -21.96 -9.53 6.71
N GLY A 306 -22.04 -9.87 8.00
CA GLY A 306 -23.09 -9.43 8.90
C GLY A 306 -22.70 -8.10 9.55
N ALA A 307 -23.52 -7.07 9.36
CA ALA A 307 -23.21 -5.72 9.84
C ALA A 307 -23.40 -5.58 11.35
N GLN A 308 -22.56 -4.75 11.96
CA GLN A 308 -22.73 -4.23 13.31
C GLN A 308 -23.36 -2.84 13.22
N GLN A 309 -24.22 -2.52 14.17
CA GLN A 309 -24.79 -1.19 14.33
C GLN A 309 -24.56 -0.71 15.77
N ALA A 310 -24.11 0.53 15.92
CA ALA A 310 -24.01 1.16 17.22
C ALA A 310 -25.39 1.49 17.78
N SER A 311 -25.52 1.50 19.11
CA SER A 311 -26.70 1.91 19.86
C SER A 311 -26.39 3.04 20.83
N THR A 312 -27.40 3.57 21.49
CA THR A 312 -27.19 4.60 22.52
C THR A 312 -26.73 3.97 23.83
N GLN A 313 -26.13 4.77 24.72
CA GLN A 313 -25.71 4.29 26.04
C GLN A 313 -26.91 3.73 26.85
N GLU A 314 -28.08 4.35 26.74
CA GLU A 314 -29.31 3.86 27.36
C GLU A 314 -29.66 2.42 26.96
N VAL A 315 -29.46 2.05 25.68
CA VAL A 315 -29.67 0.70 25.20
C VAL A 315 -28.63 -0.28 25.75
N TYR A 316 -27.36 0.13 25.81
CA TYR A 316 -26.30 -0.70 26.39
C TYR A 316 -26.55 -0.96 27.89
N ASP A 317 -27.00 0.05 28.63
CA ASP A 317 -27.36 -0.07 30.03
C ASP A 317 -28.59 -0.98 30.23
N LEU A 318 -29.61 -0.86 29.37
CA LEU A 318 -30.82 -1.68 29.39
C LEU A 318 -30.52 -3.17 29.10
N VAL A 319 -29.64 -3.43 28.14
CA VAL A 319 -29.24 -4.79 27.76
C VAL A 319 -28.16 -5.36 28.70
N GLY A 320 -27.47 -4.49 29.46
CA GLY A 320 -26.36 -4.86 30.33
C GLY A 320 -25.10 -5.31 29.55
N ASN A 321 -24.95 -4.89 28.29
CA ASN A 321 -23.86 -5.33 27.43
C ASN A 321 -23.46 -4.26 26.41
N ASN A 322 -22.24 -3.77 26.49
CA ASN A 322 -21.67 -2.79 25.57
C ASN A 322 -21.34 -3.35 24.17
N TYR A 323 -21.42 -4.66 23.97
CA TYR A 323 -21.23 -5.34 22.67
C TYR A 323 -22.56 -5.69 21.98
N TYR A 324 -23.65 -5.08 22.42
CA TYR A 324 -24.95 -5.28 21.81
C TYR A 324 -24.96 -4.90 20.33
N ASN A 325 -25.59 -5.73 19.50
CA ASN A 325 -25.83 -5.48 18.09
C ASN A 325 -27.33 -5.67 17.80
N PRO A 326 -28.09 -4.66 17.35
CA PRO A 326 -29.51 -4.78 17.06
C PRO A 326 -29.84 -5.63 15.83
N ASN A 327 -28.84 -5.93 15.01
CA ASN A 327 -29.07 -6.58 13.71
C ASN A 327 -29.16 -8.12 13.79
N TRP A 328 -28.85 -8.74 14.92
CA TRP A 328 -28.85 -10.19 15.04
C TRP A 328 -30.08 -10.73 15.76
N GLY A 329 -30.39 -11.99 15.51
CA GLY A 329 -31.47 -12.73 16.16
C GLY A 329 -31.46 -14.18 15.72
N TYR A 330 -32.47 -14.91 16.14
CA TYR A 330 -32.66 -16.29 15.72
C TYR A 330 -33.80 -16.37 14.71
N GLN A 331 -33.60 -17.15 13.65
CA GLN A 331 -34.60 -17.56 12.70
C GLN A 331 -34.49 -19.08 12.52
N ASP A 332 -35.55 -19.79 12.75
CA ASP A 332 -35.62 -21.27 12.68
C ASP A 332 -34.48 -21.94 13.48
N GLY A 333 -34.21 -21.43 14.68
CA GLY A 333 -33.14 -21.92 15.57
C GLY A 333 -31.72 -21.59 15.14
N LYS A 334 -31.52 -20.88 14.03
CA LYS A 334 -30.18 -20.45 13.55
C LYS A 334 -29.95 -18.98 13.85
N LYS A 335 -28.73 -18.66 14.34
CA LYS A 335 -28.32 -17.27 14.50
C LYS A 335 -28.22 -16.61 13.13
N ARG A 336 -28.80 -15.41 13.01
CA ARG A 336 -28.86 -14.66 11.77
C ARG A 336 -28.57 -13.19 12.01
N ASN A 337 -27.97 -12.53 11.02
CA ASN A 337 -27.89 -11.10 10.93
C ASN A 337 -28.94 -10.58 9.94
N ALA A 338 -29.67 -9.53 10.29
CA ALA A 338 -30.68 -8.92 9.45
C ALA A 338 -30.11 -8.01 8.36
N ARG A 339 -28.91 -7.46 8.63
CA ARG A 339 -28.17 -6.59 7.70
C ARG A 339 -26.94 -7.33 7.17
N VAL A 340 -27.13 -8.08 6.11
CA VAL A 340 -26.07 -8.77 5.40
C VAL A 340 -25.68 -7.94 4.18
N ARG A 341 -24.38 -7.74 3.97
CA ARG A 341 -23.83 -7.11 2.78
C ARG A 341 -23.14 -8.15 1.92
N ASN A 342 -23.41 -8.08 0.62
CA ASN A 342 -22.82 -8.95 -0.38
C ASN A 342 -22.24 -8.08 -1.49
N ASN A 343 -20.92 -8.11 -1.63
CA ASN A 343 -20.22 -7.32 -2.63
C ASN A 343 -19.33 -8.21 -3.48
N HIS A 344 -19.39 -8.02 -4.78
CA HIS A 344 -18.41 -8.57 -5.71
C HIS A 344 -18.34 -7.70 -6.96
N GLU A 345 -17.29 -6.91 -7.07
CA GLU A 345 -17.07 -6.00 -8.17
C GLU A 345 -15.63 -6.20 -8.73
N PRO A 346 -15.40 -7.20 -9.60
CA PRO A 346 -14.10 -7.39 -10.25
C PRO A 346 -13.62 -6.13 -10.94
N LEU A 347 -12.33 -5.84 -10.80
CA LEU A 347 -11.62 -4.75 -11.45
C LEU A 347 -10.56 -5.32 -12.38
N MET A 348 -10.57 -4.89 -13.63
CA MET A 348 -9.53 -5.15 -14.62
C MET A 348 -8.84 -3.84 -14.97
N VAL A 349 -7.51 -3.85 -15.04
CA VAL A 349 -6.72 -2.68 -15.41
C VAL A 349 -5.68 -3.06 -16.44
N VAL A 350 -5.58 -2.27 -17.50
CA VAL A 350 -4.50 -2.33 -18.48
C VAL A 350 -3.68 -1.06 -18.37
N ASN A 351 -2.37 -1.20 -18.21
CA ASN A 351 -1.44 -0.08 -18.13
C ASN A 351 -0.38 -0.20 -19.22
N TYR A 352 -0.12 0.88 -19.92
CA TYR A 352 1.03 1.02 -20.78
C TYR A 352 1.91 2.15 -20.29
N THR A 353 3.19 1.85 -20.06
CA THR A 353 4.19 2.84 -19.64
C THR A 353 5.26 2.96 -20.72
N ASN A 354 5.56 4.19 -21.11
CA ASN A 354 6.66 4.53 -21.99
C ASN A 354 7.56 5.58 -21.35
N THR A 355 8.87 5.34 -21.33
CA THR A 355 9.89 6.28 -20.85
C THR A 355 10.86 6.60 -22.00
N PRO A 356 10.47 7.48 -22.94
CA PRO A 356 11.27 7.74 -24.15
C PRO A 356 12.65 8.30 -23.81
N ASP A 357 12.77 9.02 -22.72
CA ASP A 357 14.02 9.56 -22.19
C ASP A 357 13.99 9.62 -20.65
N ASP A 358 15.10 10.02 -20.03
CA ASP A 358 15.28 10.07 -18.58
C ASP A 358 14.41 11.15 -17.87
N ARG A 359 13.75 12.02 -18.61
CA ARG A 359 12.96 13.15 -18.08
C ARG A 359 11.47 12.96 -18.34
N THR A 360 11.12 12.08 -19.29
CA THR A 360 9.75 11.91 -19.76
C THR A 360 9.25 10.53 -19.40
N LYS A 361 8.11 10.46 -18.73
CA LYS A 361 7.37 9.23 -18.46
C LYS A 361 5.92 9.44 -18.91
N ILE A 362 5.45 8.54 -19.76
CA ILE A 362 4.07 8.52 -20.26
C ILE A 362 3.41 7.26 -19.73
N ASP A 363 2.40 7.43 -18.89
CA ASP A 363 1.57 6.34 -18.39
C ASP A 363 0.16 6.49 -18.98
N ALA A 364 -0.32 5.44 -19.63
CA ALA A 364 -1.69 5.33 -20.10
C ALA A 364 -2.35 4.12 -19.43
N ALA A 365 -3.54 4.32 -18.88
CA ALA A 365 -4.26 3.27 -18.19
C ALA A 365 -5.74 3.28 -18.56
N ALA A 366 -6.32 2.07 -18.66
CA ALA A 366 -7.74 1.86 -18.82
C ALA A 366 -8.22 0.81 -17.84
N SER A 367 -9.42 1.00 -17.28
CA SER A 367 -10.02 0.05 -16.36
C SER A 367 -11.44 -0.31 -16.73
N PHE A 368 -11.82 -1.51 -16.33
CA PHE A 368 -13.19 -2.00 -16.42
C PHE A 368 -13.59 -2.63 -15.09
N ARG A 369 -14.68 -2.16 -14.50
CA ARG A 369 -15.27 -2.65 -13.26
C ARG A 369 -16.73 -2.99 -13.49
N PHE A 370 -17.17 -4.13 -13.00
CA PHE A 370 -18.56 -4.59 -13.07
C PHE A 370 -18.86 -5.44 -11.84
N GLY A 371 -20.12 -5.73 -11.60
CA GLY A 371 -20.49 -6.64 -10.49
C GLY A 371 -21.73 -6.19 -9.74
N THR A 372 -21.80 -6.61 -8.49
CA THR A 372 -22.94 -6.39 -7.62
C THR A 372 -22.50 -5.90 -6.25
N ASN A 373 -23.25 -4.96 -5.71
CA ASN A 373 -23.16 -4.50 -4.33
C ASN A 373 -24.58 -4.51 -3.76
N GLY A 374 -24.84 -5.41 -2.82
CA GLY A 374 -26.16 -5.62 -2.25
C GLY A 374 -26.16 -5.63 -0.73
N TYR A 375 -27.29 -5.29 -0.16
CA TYR A 375 -27.50 -5.43 1.27
C TYR A 375 -28.91 -5.94 1.57
N SER A 376 -29.08 -6.58 2.74
CA SER A 376 -30.39 -6.94 3.27
C SER A 376 -30.77 -6.05 4.45
N ALA A 377 -32.04 -5.87 4.66
CA ALA A 377 -32.58 -5.24 5.86
C ALA A 377 -33.95 -5.88 6.18
N LEU A 378 -34.31 -5.93 7.45
CA LEU A 378 -35.65 -6.31 7.86
C LEU A 378 -36.59 -5.10 7.73
N THR A 379 -37.79 -5.35 7.25
CA THR A 379 -38.88 -4.40 7.26
C THR A 379 -39.93 -4.85 8.28
N TRP A 380 -40.38 -3.93 9.12
CA TRP A 380 -41.40 -4.15 10.15
C TRP A 380 -42.79 -3.73 9.66
N LYS A 381 -43.05 -3.95 8.38
CA LYS A 381 -44.25 -3.51 7.72
C LYS A 381 -45.47 -4.12 8.41
N GLY A 382 -46.26 -3.27 9.10
CA GLY A 382 -47.46 -3.67 9.83
C GLY A 382 -47.21 -4.35 11.19
N GLY A 383 -45.95 -4.51 11.63
CA GLY A 383 -45.61 -5.08 12.93
C GLY A 383 -44.87 -4.09 13.83
N ALA A 384 -44.84 -4.35 15.15
CA ALA A 384 -43.99 -3.60 16.09
C ALA A 384 -42.54 -4.03 15.92
N ASP A 385 -41.61 -3.07 15.91
CA ASP A 385 -40.20 -3.36 15.91
C ASP A 385 -39.76 -3.90 17.29
N PRO A 386 -39.30 -5.15 17.40
CA PRO A 386 -38.97 -5.77 18.68
C PRO A 386 -37.61 -5.40 19.20
N ARG A 387 -36.81 -4.61 18.47
CA ARG A 387 -35.44 -4.26 18.87
C ARG A 387 -35.47 -3.38 20.13
N PRO A 388 -34.63 -3.63 21.11
CA PRO A 388 -34.56 -2.79 22.31
C PRO A 388 -34.13 -1.36 22.05
N ASP A 389 -33.41 -1.10 20.96
CA ASP A 389 -32.97 0.23 20.53
C ASP A 389 -34.00 1.01 19.70
N TYR A 390 -35.17 0.40 19.41
CA TYR A 390 -36.23 1.13 18.77
C TYR A 390 -36.81 2.19 19.73
N TYR A 391 -36.88 3.44 19.26
CA TYR A 391 -37.19 4.58 20.11
C TYR A 391 -38.44 4.44 20.97
N ARG A 392 -39.49 3.74 20.47
CA ARG A 392 -40.72 3.45 21.23
C ARG A 392 -40.56 2.37 22.30
N ASN A 393 -39.46 1.61 22.27
CA ASN A 393 -39.19 0.59 23.28
C ASN A 393 -38.25 1.14 24.38
N LEU A 394 -37.76 2.37 24.24
CA LEU A 394 -36.88 2.99 25.23
C LEU A 394 -37.70 3.63 26.36
N PRO A 395 -37.27 3.48 27.62
CA PRO A 395 -37.92 4.12 28.77
C PRO A 395 -38.16 5.61 28.60
N ARG A 396 -37.21 6.33 28.02
CA ARG A 396 -37.30 7.77 27.75
C ARG A 396 -38.47 8.18 26.86
N TYR A 397 -39.01 7.27 26.04
CA TYR A 397 -40.15 7.58 25.21
C TYR A 397 -41.42 7.78 26.04
N TYR A 398 -41.48 7.16 27.22
CA TYR A 398 -42.68 7.18 28.12
C TYR A 398 -42.51 8.15 29.28
N MET A 399 -41.35 8.86 29.41
CA MET A 399 -41.11 9.90 30.36
C MET A 399 -41.45 11.28 29.79
#